data_b4f6f8103de2490fded6e7c4fe8efb0d
#
_entry.id   b4f6f8103de2490fded6e7c4fe8efb0d
#
_cell.length_a   1.000
_cell.length_b   1.000
_cell.length_c   1.000
_cell.angle_alpha   90.00
_cell.angle_beta   90.00
_cell.angle_gamma   90.00
#
_symmetry.space_group_name_H-M   'P 1'
#
loop_
_entity.id
_entity.type
_entity.pdbx_description
1 polymer ?
#
loop_
_entity_poly.entity_id
_entity_poly.type
_entity_poly.pdbx_seq_one_letter_code
_entity_poly.pdbx_strand_id
1 'polypeptide(L)'
;YMGIASVIFVPFYIAFFLFSDIRRPVPGANDNLTACYMAIAVLKLMKENNVRLENTEVVALVTGSEEAGLRGAKFFCKNNPDLWKEDDVETLFVTYETLRELEHLVIYNKDLNGTVKLNMPACEMIKRAGEKNGMKLNYGSVYAGATDAAAFAQAGRKSACIAAMAPQVKEYYH
;
A
#
# COMPACT_ATOMS: atom_id res chain seq x y z
N TYR A 1 -28.42 28.78 0.64
CA TYR A 1 -27.33 29.01 1.64
C TYR A 1 -26.09 28.14 1.37
N MET A 2 -26.24 26.90 0.89
CA MET A 2 -25.08 26.03 0.58
C MET A 2 -24.18 26.60 -0.55
N GLY A 3 -24.77 27.24 -1.58
CA GLY A 3 -24.01 27.86 -2.68
C GLY A 3 -23.10 29.00 -2.24
N ILE A 4 -23.53 29.81 -1.25
CA ILE A 4 -22.73 30.89 -0.71
C ILE A 4 -21.56 30.35 0.13
N ALA A 5 -21.80 29.29 0.91
CA ALA A 5 -20.75 28.62 1.68
C ALA A 5 -19.66 28.01 0.75
N SER A 6 -20.04 27.53 -0.45
CA SER A 6 -19.10 26.97 -1.42
C SER A 6 -18.11 28.00 -1.98
N VAL A 7 -18.45 29.30 -1.96
CA VAL A 7 -17.56 30.36 -2.45
C VAL A 7 -16.26 30.44 -1.65
N ILE A 8 -16.28 30.08 -0.37
CA ILE A 8 -15.09 30.04 0.49
C ILE A 8 -14.03 29.06 -0.05
N PHE A 9 -14.47 27.99 -0.74
CA PHE A 9 -13.58 26.99 -1.30
C PHE A 9 -13.04 27.32 -2.70
N VAL A 10 -13.57 28.36 -3.36
CA VAL A 10 -13.12 28.76 -4.71
C VAL A 10 -11.61 29.01 -4.80
N PRO A 11 -10.96 29.72 -3.86
CA PRO A 11 -9.50 29.89 -3.89
C PRO A 11 -8.74 28.57 -3.84
N PHE A 12 -9.24 27.60 -3.09
CA PHE A 12 -8.63 26.25 -2.99
C PHE A 12 -8.77 25.48 -4.30
N TYR A 13 -9.92 25.56 -4.98
CA TYR A 13 -10.10 24.94 -6.29
C TYR A 13 -9.21 25.61 -7.34
N ILE A 14 -9.09 26.93 -7.33
CA ILE A 14 -8.19 27.66 -8.24
C ILE A 14 -6.73 27.23 -7.97
N ALA A 15 -6.31 27.21 -6.70
CA ALA A 15 -4.98 26.73 -6.34
C ALA A 15 -4.74 25.29 -6.80
N PHE A 16 -5.68 24.39 -6.60
CA PHE A 16 -5.60 23.01 -7.06
C PHE A 16 -5.37 22.93 -8.57
N PHE A 17 -6.14 23.70 -9.38
CA PHE A 17 -5.95 23.74 -10.83
C PHE A 17 -4.61 24.35 -11.25
N LEU A 18 -4.11 25.35 -10.54
CA LEU A 18 -2.83 25.99 -10.83
C LEU A 18 -1.64 25.07 -10.51
N PHE A 19 -1.76 24.23 -9.47
CA PHE A 19 -0.73 23.29 -9.06
C PHE A 19 -0.83 21.92 -9.73
N SER A 20 -1.93 21.62 -10.43
CA SER A 20 -2.13 20.37 -11.13
C SER A 20 -1.77 20.50 -12.61
N ASP A 21 -0.67 19.92 -13.04
CA ASP A 21 -0.31 19.86 -14.46
C ASP A 21 -0.67 18.49 -15.06
N ILE A 22 -1.86 18.40 -15.64
CA ILE A 22 -2.35 17.18 -16.30
C ILE A 22 -1.57 16.79 -17.56
N ARG A 23 -0.67 17.65 -18.05
CA ARG A 23 0.14 17.42 -19.25
C ARG A 23 1.49 16.80 -18.95
N ARG A 24 1.89 16.80 -17.69
CA ARG A 24 3.18 16.29 -17.23
C ARG A 24 2.97 15.18 -16.22
N PRO A 25 2.80 13.92 -16.70
CA PRO A 25 2.72 12.80 -15.77
C PRO A 25 4.04 12.69 -15.01
N VAL A 26 3.96 12.41 -13.71
CA VAL A 26 5.12 12.09 -12.90
C VAL A 26 5.57 10.66 -13.18
N PRO A 27 6.87 10.34 -13.07
CA PRO A 27 7.39 9.02 -13.39
C PRO A 27 6.81 7.88 -12.52
N GLY A 28 6.44 8.17 -11.26
CA GLY A 28 5.93 7.16 -10.32
C GLY A 28 6.92 6.04 -10.01
N ALA A 29 8.24 6.33 -10.15
CA ALA A 29 9.27 5.30 -10.04
C ALA A 29 9.39 4.76 -8.61
N ASN A 30 9.43 5.63 -7.61
CA ASN A 30 9.47 5.24 -6.22
C ASN A 30 8.06 4.93 -5.70
N ASP A 31 7.09 5.74 -6.07
CA ASP A 31 5.69 5.56 -5.76
C ASP A 31 4.87 5.32 -7.05
N ASN A 32 4.63 4.04 -7.42
CA ASN A 32 4.97 2.85 -6.62
C ASN A 32 5.52 1.72 -7.51
N LEU A 33 6.30 2.05 -8.55
CA LEU A 33 6.87 1.05 -9.47
C LEU A 33 7.87 0.14 -8.74
N THR A 34 8.61 0.68 -7.75
CA THR A 34 9.53 -0.13 -6.91
C THR A 34 8.81 -1.28 -6.22
N ALA A 35 7.62 -1.04 -5.68
CA ALA A 35 6.81 -2.07 -5.04
C ALA A 35 6.28 -3.11 -6.03
N CYS A 36 5.87 -2.69 -7.23
CA CYS A 36 5.45 -3.59 -8.29
C CYS A 36 6.60 -4.55 -8.67
N TYR A 37 7.80 -4.02 -8.86
CA TYR A 37 8.98 -4.86 -9.15
C TYR A 37 9.35 -5.76 -7.97
N MET A 38 9.19 -5.30 -6.73
CA MET A 38 9.43 -6.14 -5.55
C MET A 38 8.49 -7.36 -5.53
N ALA A 39 7.20 -7.17 -5.77
CA ALA A 39 6.24 -8.27 -5.83
C ALA A 39 6.63 -9.32 -6.90
N ILE A 40 7.04 -8.87 -8.08
CA ILE A 40 7.51 -9.74 -9.16
C ILE A 40 8.84 -10.41 -8.78
N ALA A 41 9.75 -9.68 -8.14
CA ALA A 41 11.06 -10.20 -7.74
C ALA A 41 10.95 -11.33 -6.73
N VAL A 42 9.99 -11.28 -5.80
CA VAL A 42 9.71 -12.36 -4.85
C VAL A 42 9.38 -13.65 -5.60
N LEU A 43 8.45 -13.60 -6.57
CA LEU A 43 8.08 -14.78 -7.36
C LEU A 43 9.25 -15.30 -8.21
N LYS A 44 10.03 -14.37 -8.78
CA LYS A 44 11.22 -14.72 -9.55
C LYS A 44 12.26 -15.43 -8.67
N LEU A 45 12.54 -14.88 -7.49
CA LEU A 45 13.48 -15.47 -6.53
C LEU A 45 13.04 -16.85 -6.08
N MET A 46 11.75 -17.04 -5.78
CA MET A 46 11.20 -18.36 -5.44
C MET A 46 11.41 -19.38 -6.57
N LYS A 47 11.15 -18.95 -7.83
CA LYS A 47 11.34 -19.78 -9.01
C LYS A 47 12.80 -20.16 -9.22
N GLU A 48 13.71 -19.20 -9.17
CA GLU A 48 15.17 -19.41 -9.42
C GLU A 48 15.82 -20.30 -8.35
N ASN A 49 15.34 -20.24 -7.10
CA ASN A 49 15.84 -21.05 -6.01
C ASN A 49 15.03 -22.34 -5.78
N ASN A 50 14.10 -22.67 -6.68
CA ASN A 50 13.21 -23.82 -6.57
C ASN A 50 12.46 -23.89 -5.22
N VAL A 51 12.14 -22.71 -4.63
CA VAL A 51 11.36 -22.64 -3.40
C VAL A 51 9.92 -22.98 -3.72
N ARG A 52 9.44 -24.09 -3.17
CA ARG A 52 8.04 -24.50 -3.22
C ARG A 52 7.50 -24.60 -1.81
N LEU A 53 6.39 -23.96 -1.58
CA LEU A 53 5.67 -24.02 -0.31
C LEU A 53 4.58 -25.09 -0.44
N GLU A 54 4.52 -26.02 0.50
CA GLU A 54 3.59 -27.15 0.43
C GLU A 54 2.13 -26.72 0.59
N ASN A 55 1.87 -25.75 1.48
CA ASN A 55 0.54 -25.33 1.88
C ASN A 55 0.31 -23.81 1.71
N THR A 56 1.10 -23.15 0.85
CA THR A 56 0.99 -21.71 0.68
C THR A 56 1.16 -21.35 -0.80
N GLU A 57 0.20 -20.63 -1.33
CA GLU A 57 0.30 -19.97 -2.62
C GLU A 57 0.75 -18.50 -2.42
N VAL A 58 1.71 -18.07 -3.22
CA VAL A 58 2.18 -16.67 -3.23
C VAL A 58 1.76 -16.04 -4.56
N VAL A 59 0.97 -14.98 -4.46
CA VAL A 59 0.41 -14.27 -5.62
C VAL A 59 0.90 -12.83 -5.63
N ALA A 60 1.43 -12.37 -6.76
CA ALA A 60 1.70 -10.96 -6.98
C ALA A 60 0.45 -10.30 -7.58
N LEU A 61 -0.14 -9.36 -6.85
CA LEU A 61 -1.27 -8.56 -7.29
C LEU A 61 -0.79 -7.12 -7.50
N VAL A 62 -0.92 -6.63 -8.73
CA VAL A 62 -0.64 -5.24 -9.07
C VAL A 62 -1.97 -4.53 -9.33
N THR A 63 -2.25 -3.50 -8.56
CA THR A 63 -3.45 -2.69 -8.66
C THR A 63 -3.17 -1.38 -9.39
N GLY A 64 -4.19 -0.79 -9.98
CA GLY A 64 -4.07 0.52 -10.61
C GLY A 64 -4.91 1.59 -9.89
N SER A 65 -4.67 2.86 -10.25
CA SER A 65 -5.46 3.99 -9.75
C SER A 65 -5.49 4.09 -8.22
N GLU A 66 -4.37 3.83 -7.57
CA GLU A 66 -4.21 3.98 -6.12
C GLU A 66 -4.41 5.46 -5.74
N GLU A 67 -3.69 6.38 -6.38
CA GLU A 67 -3.73 7.84 -6.20
C GLU A 67 -5.13 8.46 -6.43
N ALA A 68 -5.99 7.78 -7.16
CA ALA A 68 -7.37 8.19 -7.37
C ALA A 68 -8.32 7.69 -6.26
N GLY A 69 -7.79 7.32 -5.10
CA GLY A 69 -8.54 6.88 -3.93
C GLY A 69 -8.67 5.35 -3.82
N LEU A 70 -7.58 4.61 -4.00
CA LEU A 70 -7.47 3.16 -3.84
C LEU A 70 -8.43 2.38 -4.77
N ARG A 71 -8.66 2.92 -5.98
CA ARG A 71 -9.72 2.40 -6.85
C ARG A 71 -9.48 0.97 -7.29
N GLY A 72 -8.24 0.62 -7.62
CA GLY A 72 -7.88 -0.73 -8.06
C GLY A 72 -8.15 -1.77 -6.98
N ALA A 73 -7.64 -1.56 -5.77
CA ALA A 73 -7.85 -2.46 -4.64
C ALA A 73 -9.33 -2.58 -4.26
N LYS A 74 -10.06 -1.44 -4.21
CA LYS A 74 -11.52 -1.44 -3.96
C LYS A 74 -12.29 -2.20 -5.02
N PHE A 75 -11.95 -1.98 -6.30
CA PHE A 75 -12.58 -2.68 -7.42
C PHE A 75 -12.29 -4.19 -7.35
N PHE A 76 -11.05 -4.56 -7.08
CA PHE A 76 -10.66 -5.95 -6.90
C PHE A 76 -11.49 -6.63 -5.80
N CYS A 77 -11.56 -6.03 -4.61
CA CYS A 77 -12.35 -6.58 -3.50
C CYS A 77 -13.83 -6.70 -3.83
N LYS A 78 -14.39 -5.69 -4.49
CA LYS A 78 -15.82 -5.66 -4.86
C LYS A 78 -16.18 -6.74 -5.87
N ASN A 79 -15.31 -7.00 -6.85
CA ASN A 79 -15.59 -7.96 -7.92
C ASN A 79 -15.15 -9.39 -7.59
N ASN A 80 -14.42 -9.56 -6.50
CA ASN A 80 -13.96 -10.87 -6.03
C ASN A 80 -14.32 -11.06 -4.53
N PRO A 81 -15.61 -10.98 -4.17
CA PRO A 81 -16.02 -11.00 -2.75
C PRO A 81 -15.65 -12.30 -2.06
N ASP A 82 -15.68 -13.41 -2.78
CA ASP A 82 -15.45 -14.75 -2.22
C ASP A 82 -14.09 -15.33 -2.60
N LEU A 83 -13.30 -14.62 -3.40
CA LEU A 83 -11.97 -15.08 -3.77
C LEU A 83 -11.09 -15.23 -2.53
N TRP A 84 -10.48 -16.41 -2.39
CA TRP A 84 -9.61 -16.76 -1.25
C TRP A 84 -10.32 -16.66 0.14
N LYS A 85 -11.62 -16.90 0.18
CA LYS A 85 -12.43 -16.99 1.42
C LYS A 85 -12.87 -18.44 1.70
N GLU A 86 -12.14 -19.42 1.21
CA GLU A 86 -12.44 -20.81 1.55
C GLU A 86 -12.17 -21.04 3.04
N ASP A 87 -12.99 -21.85 3.70
CA ASP A 87 -13.00 -22.01 5.15
C ASP A 87 -11.64 -22.44 5.74
N ASP A 88 -10.86 -23.18 4.94
CA ASP A 88 -9.56 -23.71 5.35
C ASP A 88 -8.36 -22.91 4.82
N VAL A 89 -8.58 -21.78 4.08
CA VAL A 89 -7.52 -20.97 3.50
C VAL A 89 -7.41 -19.61 4.19
N GLU A 90 -6.30 -19.39 4.87
CA GLU A 90 -5.97 -18.09 5.42
C GLU A 90 -5.29 -17.21 4.35
N THR A 91 -5.96 -16.13 3.94
CA THR A 91 -5.41 -15.17 2.98
C THR A 91 -4.94 -13.90 3.66
N LEU A 92 -3.74 -13.48 3.32
CA LEU A 92 -3.12 -12.26 3.80
C LEU A 92 -2.68 -11.39 2.63
N PHE A 93 -3.05 -10.12 2.65
CA PHE A 93 -2.55 -9.10 1.73
C PHE A 93 -1.39 -8.33 2.38
N VAL A 94 -0.22 -8.39 1.76
CA VAL A 94 0.93 -7.57 2.15
C VAL A 94 1.17 -6.54 1.04
N THR A 95 0.93 -5.27 1.33
CA THR A 95 1.20 -4.18 0.40
C THR A 95 2.60 -3.62 0.61
N TYR A 96 3.16 -3.06 -0.45
CA TYR A 96 4.48 -2.44 -0.45
C TYR A 96 4.35 -1.01 -0.93
N GLU A 97 5.05 -0.08 -0.24
CA GLU A 97 5.00 1.34 -0.54
C GLU A 97 6.39 1.97 -0.55
N THR A 98 6.71 2.69 -1.63
CA THR A 98 7.89 3.58 -1.70
C THR A 98 9.18 2.92 -1.19
N LEU A 99 9.56 1.74 -1.69
CA LEU A 99 10.64 0.89 -1.14
C LEU A 99 12.07 1.34 -1.52
N ARG A 100 12.32 2.62 -1.67
CA ARG A 100 13.65 3.09 -2.06
C ARG A 100 14.65 3.16 -0.90
N GLU A 101 14.23 3.71 0.23
CA GLU A 101 15.13 4.04 1.33
C GLU A 101 15.01 3.03 2.47
N LEU A 102 15.80 1.97 2.41
CA LEU A 102 15.70 0.82 3.32
C LEU A 102 15.91 1.19 4.79
N GLU A 103 16.63 2.27 5.09
CA GLU A 103 16.79 2.80 6.45
C GLU A 103 15.48 3.33 7.06
N HIS A 104 14.49 3.62 6.22
CA HIS A 104 13.17 4.07 6.63
C HIS A 104 12.11 2.97 6.58
N LEU A 105 12.52 1.69 6.46
CA LEU A 105 11.59 0.58 6.48
C LEU A 105 10.76 0.56 7.76
N VAL A 106 9.46 0.51 7.58
CA VAL A 106 8.46 0.52 8.65
C VAL A 106 7.30 -0.39 8.28
N ILE A 107 6.66 -0.96 9.29
CA ILE A 107 5.42 -1.73 9.13
C ILE A 107 4.27 -0.82 9.54
N TYR A 108 3.40 -0.47 8.63
CA TYR A 108 2.19 0.26 9.00
C TYR A 108 1.19 -0.69 9.68
N ASN A 109 0.80 -0.32 10.89
CA ASN A 109 -0.27 -0.98 11.64
C ASN A 109 -1.57 -0.16 11.68
N LYS A 110 -1.51 1.07 11.14
CA LYS A 110 -2.65 1.97 10.90
C LYS A 110 -2.48 2.65 9.56
N ASP A 111 -3.57 2.88 8.86
CA ASP A 111 -3.63 3.42 7.52
C ASP A 111 -4.77 4.44 7.39
N LEU A 112 -4.92 5.04 6.21
CA LEU A 112 -5.94 6.06 5.90
C LEU A 112 -5.97 7.16 6.98
N ASN A 113 -4.90 7.94 7.02
CA ASN A 113 -4.69 8.99 8.03
C ASN A 113 -4.82 8.44 9.49
N GLY A 114 -4.41 7.20 9.71
CA GLY A 114 -4.46 6.54 11.01
C GLY A 114 -5.85 6.04 11.44
N THR A 115 -6.87 6.14 10.58
CA THR A 115 -8.26 5.76 10.91
C THR A 115 -8.55 4.28 10.70
N VAL A 116 -7.82 3.60 9.80
CA VAL A 116 -7.97 2.17 9.53
C VAL A 116 -6.89 1.39 10.26
N LYS A 117 -7.29 0.43 11.08
CA LYS A 117 -6.37 -0.51 11.74
C LYS A 117 -6.08 -1.67 10.79
N LEU A 118 -4.80 -1.97 10.59
CA LEU A 118 -4.37 -3.15 9.85
C LEU A 118 -4.27 -4.38 10.74
N ASN A 119 -4.10 -5.55 10.15
CA ASN A 119 -4.10 -6.83 10.87
C ASN A 119 -2.80 -7.00 11.68
N MET A 120 -2.89 -6.90 13.01
CA MET A 120 -1.72 -6.99 13.89
C MET A 120 -0.96 -8.31 13.80
N PRO A 121 -1.61 -9.50 13.77
CA PRO A 121 -0.90 -10.76 13.56
C PRO A 121 -0.06 -10.77 12.28
N ALA A 122 -0.56 -10.18 11.20
CA ALA A 122 0.19 -10.02 9.96
C ALA A 122 1.40 -9.08 10.12
N CYS A 123 1.20 -7.95 10.77
CA CYS A 123 2.29 -7.02 11.07
C CYS A 123 3.38 -7.69 11.92
N GLU A 124 3.01 -8.48 12.91
CA GLU A 124 3.94 -9.23 13.76
C GLU A 124 4.67 -10.32 12.98
N MET A 125 4.02 -10.99 12.05
CA MET A 125 4.66 -11.97 11.16
C MET A 125 5.76 -11.30 10.33
N ILE A 126 5.47 -10.15 9.73
CA ILE A 126 6.46 -9.37 8.96
C ILE A 126 7.61 -8.92 9.85
N LYS A 127 7.32 -8.44 11.06
CA LYS A 127 8.33 -8.00 12.01
C LYS A 127 9.28 -9.14 12.37
N ARG A 128 8.75 -10.32 12.71
CA ARG A 128 9.54 -11.52 12.98
C ARG A 128 10.38 -11.96 11.78
N ALA A 129 9.82 -11.84 10.57
CA ALA A 129 10.59 -12.13 9.35
C ALA A 129 11.75 -11.15 9.18
N GLY A 130 11.54 -9.87 9.45
CA GLY A 130 12.60 -8.86 9.47
C GLY A 130 13.70 -9.19 10.48
N GLU A 131 13.33 -9.50 11.72
CA GLU A 131 14.27 -9.86 12.81
C GLU A 131 15.13 -11.07 12.45
N LYS A 132 14.55 -12.10 11.83
CA LYS A 132 15.29 -13.27 11.34
C LYS A 132 16.34 -12.94 10.27
N ASN A 133 16.16 -11.84 9.56
CA ASN A 133 17.07 -11.33 8.53
C ASN A 133 17.93 -10.15 9.03
N GLY A 134 18.02 -9.93 10.33
CA GLY A 134 18.84 -8.89 10.94
C GLY A 134 18.28 -7.47 10.80
N MET A 135 17.03 -7.32 10.41
CA MET A 135 16.37 -6.03 10.26
C MET A 135 15.49 -5.71 11.47
N LYS A 136 15.64 -4.52 12.02
CA LYS A 136 14.77 -4.02 13.09
C LYS A 136 13.66 -3.16 12.49
N LEU A 137 12.49 -3.75 12.31
CA LEU A 137 11.31 -3.06 11.79
C LEU A 137 10.46 -2.51 12.93
N ASN A 138 10.11 -1.24 12.84
CA ASN A 138 9.22 -0.57 13.80
C ASN A 138 7.80 -0.51 13.22
N TYR A 139 6.81 -0.28 14.10
CA TYR A 139 5.46 0.03 13.66
C TYR A 139 5.31 1.53 13.40
N GLY A 140 4.50 1.84 12.41
CA GLY A 140 4.17 3.21 12.02
C GLY A 140 2.71 3.35 11.56
N SER A 141 2.38 4.55 11.15
CA SER A 141 1.05 4.89 10.63
C SER A 141 1.19 5.81 9.42
N VAL A 142 0.30 5.67 8.47
CA VAL A 142 0.13 6.66 7.40
C VAL A 142 -0.51 7.91 8.00
N TYR A 143 0.23 9.00 8.05
CA TYR A 143 -0.24 10.28 8.62
C TYR A 143 -1.02 11.12 7.61
N ALA A 144 -0.66 11.04 6.34
CA ALA A 144 -1.33 11.73 5.25
C ALA A 144 -1.46 10.79 4.06
N GLY A 145 -2.67 10.56 3.59
CA GLY A 145 -2.95 9.62 2.51
C GLY A 145 -3.42 8.24 3.00
N ALA A 146 -3.28 7.28 2.13
CA ALA A 146 -3.66 5.88 2.36
C ALA A 146 -2.82 4.97 1.47
N THR A 147 -2.82 3.68 1.78
CA THR A 147 -2.29 2.63 0.91
C THR A 147 -3.38 1.63 0.53
N ASP A 148 -3.14 0.78 -0.42
CA ASP A 148 -4.09 -0.29 -0.79
C ASP A 148 -4.40 -1.24 0.38
N ALA A 149 -3.53 -1.33 1.41
CA ALA A 149 -3.82 -2.10 2.62
C ALA A 149 -5.08 -1.62 3.32
N ALA A 150 -5.36 -0.30 3.31
CA ALA A 150 -6.60 0.24 3.87
C ALA A 150 -7.84 -0.26 3.12
N ALA A 151 -7.78 -0.33 1.78
CA ALA A 151 -8.89 -0.84 0.99
C ALA A 151 -9.17 -2.33 1.28
N PHE A 152 -8.14 -3.16 1.38
CA PHE A 152 -8.27 -4.56 1.77
C PHE A 152 -8.82 -4.71 3.18
N ALA A 153 -8.32 -3.94 4.15
CA ALA A 153 -8.81 -3.95 5.53
C ALA A 153 -10.29 -3.54 5.61
N GLN A 154 -10.68 -2.47 4.89
CA GLN A 154 -12.08 -2.02 4.83
C GLN A 154 -13.00 -3.05 4.19
N ALA A 155 -12.49 -3.88 3.28
CA ALA A 155 -13.21 -5.01 2.69
C ALA A 155 -13.21 -6.27 3.59
N GLY A 156 -12.75 -6.16 4.85
CA GLY A 156 -12.70 -7.27 5.80
C GLY A 156 -11.60 -8.29 5.54
N ARG A 157 -10.58 -7.91 4.72
CA ARG A 157 -9.43 -8.79 4.44
C ARG A 157 -8.31 -8.52 5.45
N LYS A 158 -7.56 -9.55 5.80
CA LYS A 158 -6.33 -9.40 6.60
C LYS A 158 -5.27 -8.72 5.73
N SER A 159 -4.80 -7.56 6.17
CA SER A 159 -3.78 -6.80 5.43
C SER A 159 -2.74 -6.18 6.34
N ALA A 160 -1.54 -6.03 5.81
CA ALA A 160 -0.43 -5.29 6.41
C ALA A 160 0.31 -4.52 5.31
N CYS A 161 1.02 -3.48 5.67
CA CYS A 161 1.80 -2.69 4.72
C CYS A 161 3.25 -2.57 5.18
N ILE A 162 4.18 -2.71 4.25
CA ILE A 162 5.60 -2.41 4.43
C ILE A 162 5.89 -1.18 3.58
N ALA A 163 6.46 -0.16 4.21
CA ALA A 163 6.83 1.08 3.53
C ALA A 163 8.26 1.50 3.88
N ALA A 164 8.85 2.29 3.01
CA ALA A 164 10.17 2.90 3.23
C ALA A 164 10.14 4.40 2.88
N MET A 165 9.08 5.08 3.27
CA MET A 165 8.94 6.51 3.03
C MET A 165 9.78 7.30 4.03
N ALA A 166 10.68 8.12 3.52
CA ALA A 166 11.41 9.08 4.35
C ALA A 166 10.43 10.05 5.03
N PRO A 167 10.71 10.46 6.29
CA PRO A 167 9.86 11.44 7.00
C PRO A 167 9.74 12.79 6.27
N GLN A 168 10.72 13.11 5.42
CA GLN A 168 10.74 14.28 4.57
C GLN A 168 10.35 13.85 3.16
N VAL A 169 9.27 14.44 2.66
CA VAL A 169 8.88 14.24 1.26
C VAL A 169 9.98 14.81 0.37
N LYS A 170 10.62 13.94 -0.41
CA LYS A 170 11.73 14.31 -1.28
C LYS A 170 11.25 14.47 -2.73
N GLU A 171 12.03 15.18 -3.53
CA GLU A 171 11.74 15.46 -4.94
C GLU A 171 11.46 14.19 -5.79
N TYR A 172 11.95 13.05 -5.34
CA TYR A 172 11.77 11.77 -6.04
C TYR A 172 10.59 10.93 -5.51
N TYR A 173 9.70 11.51 -4.69
CA TYR A 173 8.56 10.76 -4.16
C TYR A 173 7.61 10.36 -5.29
N HIS A 174 7.27 11.32 -6.14
CA HIS A 174 6.50 11.07 -7.37
C HIS A 174 7.33 11.19 -8.63
#